data_c8db8eef65371a0ba4e35840baa7f79d
#
_entry.id   c8db8eef65371a0ba4e35840baa7f79d
#
_cell.length_a   1.000
_cell.length_b   1.000
_cell.length_c   1.000
_cell.angle_alpha   90.00
_cell.angle_beta   90.00
_cell.angle_gamma   90.00
#
_symmetry.space_group_name_H-M   'P 1'
#
loop_
_entity.id
_entity.type
_entity.pdbx_description
1 polymer ?
#
loop_
_entity_poly.entity_id
_entity_poly.type
_entity_poly.pdbx_seq_one_letter_code
_entity_poly.pdbx_strand_id
1 'polypeptide(L)'
;MNPFDALKERLLQIDGVEESTIMRKPCLRFNGDFLAMYLEKNNAIVIKTKPQLVKKYIDQGIASPFNITGRNFKEWIQLDQEFHNLAYDIITESIQM
;
A
#
# COMPACT_ATOMS: atom_id res chain seq x y z
N MET A 1 -12.77 -8.79 11.07
CA MET A 1 -11.40 -8.27 11.02
C MET A 1 -10.85 -8.47 9.62
N ASN A 2 -10.35 -7.43 9.00
CA ASN A 2 -9.82 -7.56 7.64
C ASN A 2 -8.31 -7.82 7.66
N PRO A 3 -7.74 -8.29 6.54
CA PRO A 3 -6.31 -8.62 6.52
C PRO A 3 -5.40 -7.43 6.81
N PHE A 4 -5.91 -6.22 6.62
CA PHE A 4 -5.11 -5.01 6.82
C PHE A 4 -4.92 -4.68 8.30
N ASP A 5 -5.81 -5.15 9.18
CA ASP A 5 -5.72 -4.79 10.60
C ASP A 5 -4.43 -5.29 11.25
N ALA A 6 -4.04 -6.54 10.99
CA ALA A 6 -2.80 -7.09 11.53
C ALA A 6 -1.58 -6.37 10.93
N LEU A 7 -1.63 -6.09 9.64
CA LEU A 7 -0.55 -5.35 8.97
C LEU A 7 -0.42 -3.95 9.56
N LYS A 8 -1.54 -3.27 9.79
CA LYS A 8 -1.54 -1.93 10.34
C LYS A 8 -0.88 -1.90 11.71
N GLU A 9 -1.19 -2.87 12.58
CA GLU A 9 -0.58 -2.93 13.90
C GLU A 9 0.94 -3.07 13.83
N ARG A 10 1.43 -3.88 12.91
CA ARG A 10 2.88 -4.04 12.71
C ARG A 10 3.53 -2.75 12.20
N LEU A 11 2.88 -2.11 11.24
CA LEU A 11 3.42 -0.89 10.63
C LEU A 11 3.44 0.29 11.59
N LEU A 12 2.46 0.36 12.50
CA LEU A 12 2.41 1.44 13.48
C LEU A 12 3.56 1.39 14.49
N GLN A 13 4.30 0.28 14.56
CA GLN A 13 5.51 0.19 15.38
C GLN A 13 6.69 0.94 14.75
N ILE A 14 6.59 1.31 13.48
CA ILE A 14 7.67 1.99 12.77
C ILE A 14 7.56 3.50 13.02
N ASP A 15 8.67 4.14 13.41
CA ASP A 15 8.70 5.58 13.61
C ASP A 15 8.29 6.30 12.33
N GLY A 16 7.39 7.26 12.45
CA GLY A 16 6.92 8.04 11.31
C GLY A 16 5.65 7.51 10.68
N VAL A 17 5.24 6.29 11.00
CA VAL A 17 3.97 5.72 10.50
C VAL A 17 2.84 6.11 11.45
N GLU A 18 1.77 6.65 10.91
CA GLU A 18 0.60 7.05 11.70
C GLU A 18 -0.69 6.77 10.95
N GLU A 19 -1.78 6.63 11.70
CA GLU A 19 -3.11 6.47 11.12
C GLU A 19 -3.63 7.80 10.62
N SER A 20 -4.35 7.75 9.49
CA SER A 20 -4.94 8.95 8.90
C SER A 20 -6.13 8.54 8.04
N THR A 21 -6.60 9.46 7.22
CA THR A 21 -7.66 9.19 6.27
C THR A 21 -7.30 9.80 4.91
N ILE A 22 -7.81 9.17 3.86
CA ILE A 22 -7.73 9.71 2.50
C ILE A 22 -9.04 9.38 1.80
N MET A 23 -9.65 10.37 1.18
CA MET A 23 -10.94 10.20 0.51
C MET A 23 -11.98 9.53 1.44
N ARG A 24 -11.99 9.94 2.71
CA ARG A 24 -12.89 9.44 3.76
C ARG A 24 -12.66 7.97 4.13
N LYS A 25 -11.53 7.39 3.74
CA LYS A 25 -11.19 6.01 4.08
C LYS A 25 -9.98 5.97 5.00
N PRO A 26 -9.92 5.01 5.94
CA PRO A 26 -8.74 4.87 6.78
C PRO A 26 -7.51 4.56 5.94
N CYS A 27 -6.39 5.17 6.29
CA CYS A 27 -5.13 4.89 5.64
C CYS A 27 -3.99 5.04 6.63
N LEU A 28 -2.77 4.73 6.17
CA LEU A 28 -1.55 4.99 6.92
C LEU A 28 -0.73 6.02 6.16
N ARG A 29 -0.06 6.88 6.92
CA ARG A 29 0.88 7.86 6.36
C ARG A 29 2.25 7.67 6.99
N PHE A 30 3.29 7.98 6.22
CA PHE A 30 4.65 7.97 6.70
C PHE A 30 5.22 9.37 6.55
N ASN A 31 5.56 10.01 7.69
CA ASN A 31 6.06 11.39 7.71
C ASN A 31 5.13 12.35 6.96
N GLY A 32 3.83 12.12 7.06
CA GLY A 32 2.82 12.98 6.46
C GLY A 32 2.39 12.59 5.04
N ASP A 33 3.12 11.70 4.39
CA ASP A 33 2.79 11.25 3.04
C ASP A 33 1.99 9.95 3.07
N PHE A 34 1.10 9.80 2.10
CA PHE A 34 0.32 8.57 1.98
C PHE A 34 1.26 7.36 1.88
N LEU A 35 0.94 6.30 2.61
CA LEU A 35 1.73 5.08 2.60
C LEU A 35 0.93 3.89 2.08
N ALA A 36 -0.20 3.60 2.70
CA ALA A 36 -0.98 2.41 2.34
C ALA A 36 -2.42 2.53 2.82
N MET A 37 -3.30 1.81 2.14
CA MET A 37 -4.69 1.68 2.58
C MET A 37 -5.27 0.36 2.09
N TYR A 38 -6.39 -0.05 2.69
CA TYR A 38 -7.11 -1.25 2.31
C TYR A 38 -8.39 -0.87 1.58
N LEU A 39 -8.60 -1.46 0.39
CA LEU A 39 -9.83 -1.30 -0.37
C LEU A 39 -10.71 -2.52 -0.15
N GLU A 40 -11.71 -2.38 0.70
CA GLU A 40 -12.62 -3.49 1.01
C GLU A 40 -13.33 -4.03 -0.24
N LYS A 41 -13.73 -3.12 -1.11
CA LYS A 41 -14.47 -3.47 -2.31
C LYS A 41 -13.70 -4.44 -3.20
N ASN A 42 -12.39 -4.28 -3.29
CA ASN A 42 -11.55 -5.12 -4.14
C ASN A 42 -10.74 -6.12 -3.34
N ASN A 43 -10.85 -6.10 -2.01
CA ASN A 43 -10.01 -6.88 -1.11
C ASN A 43 -8.53 -6.72 -1.46
N ALA A 44 -8.12 -5.48 -1.65
CA ALA A 44 -6.77 -5.16 -2.12
C ALA A 44 -6.09 -4.16 -1.19
N ILE A 45 -4.78 -4.26 -1.10
CA ILE A 45 -3.97 -3.30 -0.35
C ILE A 45 -3.29 -2.38 -1.36
N VAL A 46 -3.53 -1.07 -1.22
CA VAL A 46 -2.94 -0.06 -2.08
C VAL A 46 -1.72 0.51 -1.36
N ILE A 47 -0.59 0.55 -2.03
CA ILE A 47 0.68 0.99 -1.46
C ILE A 47 1.30 2.04 -2.36
N LYS A 48 1.77 3.15 -1.76
CA LYS A 48 2.56 4.13 -2.48
C LYS A 48 4.03 3.73 -2.37
N THR A 49 4.71 3.68 -3.52
CA THR A 49 6.13 3.34 -3.55
C THR A 49 6.79 4.08 -4.72
N LYS A 50 8.08 3.91 -4.92
CA LYS A 50 8.81 4.61 -5.97
C LYS A 50 8.50 4.00 -7.34
N PRO A 51 8.53 4.80 -8.42
CA PRO A 51 8.19 4.29 -9.76
C PRO A 51 8.98 3.05 -10.17
N GLN A 52 10.27 2.99 -9.83
CA GLN A 52 11.09 1.81 -10.16
C GLN A 52 10.61 0.57 -9.42
N LEU A 53 10.11 0.72 -8.18
CA LEU A 53 9.56 -0.41 -7.44
C LEU A 53 8.18 -0.80 -7.97
N VAL A 54 7.39 0.17 -8.40
CA VAL A 54 6.10 -0.10 -9.05
C VAL A 54 6.32 -1.03 -10.24
N LYS A 55 7.26 -0.66 -11.10
CA LYS A 55 7.57 -1.47 -12.28
C LYS A 55 8.05 -2.87 -11.89
N LYS A 56 8.95 -2.93 -10.91
CA LYS A 56 9.51 -4.19 -10.43
C LYS A 56 8.42 -5.16 -9.98
N TYR A 57 7.50 -4.70 -9.13
CA TYR A 57 6.47 -5.58 -8.58
C TYR A 57 5.42 -5.95 -9.61
N ILE A 58 5.10 -5.05 -10.54
CA ILE A 58 4.18 -5.36 -11.62
C ILE A 58 4.81 -6.41 -12.56
N ASP A 59 6.08 -6.23 -12.90
CA ASP A 59 6.80 -7.17 -13.77
C ASP A 59 6.92 -8.56 -13.13
N GLN A 60 7.00 -8.61 -11.80
CA GLN A 60 7.04 -9.87 -11.06
C GLN A 60 5.67 -10.54 -10.95
N GLY A 61 4.61 -9.86 -11.34
CA GLY A 61 3.26 -10.41 -11.28
C GLY A 61 2.63 -10.40 -9.91
N ILE A 62 3.21 -9.71 -8.92
CA ILE A 62 2.68 -9.67 -7.55
C ILE A 62 1.84 -8.42 -7.28
N ALA A 63 1.85 -7.47 -8.17
CA ALA A 63 1.09 -6.23 -8.01
C ALA A 63 0.48 -5.81 -9.34
N SER A 64 -0.55 -4.97 -9.26
CA SER A 64 -1.20 -4.39 -10.42
C SER A 64 -1.14 -2.88 -10.35
N PRO A 65 -1.22 -2.19 -11.50
CA PRO A 65 -1.31 -0.73 -11.48
C PRO A 65 -2.58 -0.28 -10.76
N PHE A 66 -2.49 0.80 -10.01
CA PHE A 66 -3.65 1.36 -9.34
C PHE A 66 -4.26 2.45 -10.22
N ASN A 67 -5.52 2.26 -10.62
CA ASN A 67 -6.27 3.19 -11.47
C ASN A 67 -7.52 3.64 -10.77
N ILE A 68 -7.77 4.95 -10.77
CA ILE A 68 -9.05 5.52 -10.33
C ILE A 68 -9.54 6.44 -11.45
N THR A 69 -10.77 6.20 -11.91
CA THR A 69 -11.43 7.02 -12.93
C THR A 69 -10.56 7.26 -14.17
N GLY A 70 -9.88 6.19 -14.62
CA GLY A 70 -9.05 6.27 -15.82
C GLY A 70 -7.67 6.88 -15.64
N ARG A 71 -7.32 7.30 -14.43
CA ARG A 71 -5.98 7.85 -14.15
C ARG A 71 -5.06 6.76 -13.63
N ASN A 72 -3.84 6.70 -14.17
CA ASN A 72 -2.78 5.83 -13.67
C ASN A 72 -1.97 6.58 -12.62
N PHE A 73 -1.80 5.95 -11.48
CA PHE A 73 -0.95 6.49 -10.41
C PHE A 73 0.40 5.80 -10.47
N LYS A 74 1.39 6.50 -11.03
CA LYS A 74 2.71 5.92 -11.32
C LYS A 74 3.50 5.49 -10.08
N GLU A 75 3.14 6.02 -8.92
CA GLU A 75 3.82 5.69 -7.66
C GLU A 75 2.96 4.83 -6.75
N TRP A 76 1.88 4.26 -7.26
CA TRP A 76 0.94 3.46 -6.47
C TRP A 76 0.77 2.09 -7.09
N ILE A 77 0.72 1.07 -6.24
CA ILE A 77 0.43 -0.31 -6.67
C ILE A 77 -0.74 -0.86 -5.87
N GLN A 78 -1.35 -1.90 -6.40
CA GLN A 78 -2.44 -2.60 -5.76
C GLN A 78 -2.02 -4.06 -5.61
N LEU A 79 -2.05 -4.58 -4.37
CA LEU A 79 -1.77 -5.99 -4.10
C LEU A 79 -3.07 -6.75 -3.98
N ASP A 80 -3.21 -7.81 -4.77
CA ASP A 80 -4.37 -8.68 -4.70
C ASP A 80 -4.29 -9.58 -3.46
N GLN A 81 -5.41 -10.19 -3.11
CA GLN A 81 -5.55 -10.98 -1.89
C GLN A 81 -4.46 -12.03 -1.72
N GLU A 82 -4.08 -12.71 -2.78
CA GLU A 82 -3.10 -13.79 -2.71
C GLU A 82 -1.69 -13.33 -2.31
N PHE A 83 -1.43 -12.02 -2.42
CA PHE A 83 -0.11 -11.45 -2.12
C PHE A 83 -0.09 -10.58 -0.87
N HIS A 84 -1.17 -10.58 -0.07
CA HIS A 84 -1.23 -9.74 1.12
C HIS A 84 -0.11 -10.03 2.12
N ASN A 85 0.38 -11.26 2.15
CA ASN A 85 1.49 -11.63 3.04
C ASN A 85 2.80 -10.94 2.69
N LEU A 86 2.90 -10.36 1.48
CA LEU A 86 4.09 -9.63 1.05
C LEU A 86 4.02 -8.14 1.36
N ALA A 87 2.85 -7.65 1.77
CA ALA A 87 2.61 -6.21 1.94
C ALA A 87 3.57 -5.57 2.92
N TYR A 88 3.84 -6.21 4.06
CA TYR A 88 4.74 -5.65 5.06
C TYR A 88 6.14 -5.41 4.49
N ASP A 89 6.67 -6.41 3.80
CA ASP A 89 8.01 -6.29 3.21
C ASP A 89 8.08 -5.23 2.13
N ILE A 90 7.04 -5.16 1.29
CA ILE A 90 6.98 -4.16 0.23
C ILE A 90 6.91 -2.75 0.82
N ILE A 91 6.08 -2.56 1.84
CA ILE A 91 5.93 -1.25 2.49
C ILE A 91 7.22 -0.84 3.19
N THR A 92 7.87 -1.74 3.92
CA THR A 92 9.12 -1.42 4.61
C THR A 92 10.24 -1.10 3.62
N GLU A 93 10.32 -1.82 2.50
CA GLU A 93 11.28 -1.50 1.45
C GLU A 93 11.01 -0.10 0.88
N SER A 94 9.74 0.25 0.70
CA SER A 94 9.36 1.57 0.18
C SER A 94 9.77 2.70 1.12
N ILE A 95 9.67 2.48 2.43
CA ILE A 95 10.02 3.47 3.44
C ILE A 95 11.54 3.67 3.51
N GLN A 96 12.29 2.59 3.34
CA GLN A 96 13.75 2.61 3.52
C GLN A 96 14.52 3.22 2.36
N MET A 97 13.87 3.44 1.25
CA MET A 97 14.54 3.99 0.06
C MET A 97 14.42 5.52 -0.01
#